data_5cc5e932d193235d1130f49fdf9a1107
#
_entry.id   5cc5e932d193235d1130f49fdf9a1107
#
_cell.length_a   1.000
_cell.length_b   1.000
_cell.length_c   1.000
_cell.angle_alpha   90.00
_cell.angle_beta   90.00
_cell.angle_gamma   90.00
#
_symmetry.space_group_name_H-M   'P 1'
#
loop_
_entity.id
_entity.type
_entity.pdbx_description
1 polymer ?
#
loop_
_entity_poly.entity_id
_entity_poly.type
_entity_poly.pdbx_seq_one_letter_code
_entity_poly.pdbx_strand_id
1 'polypeptide(L)'
;DIKKVDIFYAMENGLKDEGAKAVEELLKPTDAKDIINNYLIPALDSAGAKFEKGEIFLPQLILTAGVAQACFEVLKKELSASGEQPVSKGEIVLATVKGDIHDIGKNIVKVLLESYGYKVIDLGKDVDKQTVLDAAVQHKVRLVGLSALMTTTLGSMEDTIELLNDKYPECKTVVGGAVLTADYAKKINAD
;
A
#
# COMPACT_ATOMS: atom_id res chain seq x y z
N ASP A 1 8.53 7.61 36.03
CA ASP A 1 7.37 7.83 35.15
C ASP A 1 7.74 7.38 33.74
N ILE A 2 7.39 6.14 33.41
CA ILE A 2 7.46 5.67 32.03
C ILE A 2 6.35 6.43 31.30
N LYS A 3 6.70 7.45 30.52
CA LYS A 3 5.75 8.12 29.63
C LYS A 3 5.10 7.04 28.78
N LYS A 4 3.80 6.88 28.92
CA LYS A 4 3.00 5.99 28.09
C LYS A 4 3.17 6.44 26.64
N VAL A 5 3.90 5.66 25.85
CA VAL A 5 4.13 5.98 24.44
C VAL A 5 2.81 5.78 23.72
N ASP A 6 2.28 6.83 23.13
CA ASP A 6 1.09 6.72 22.31
C ASP A 6 1.43 6.28 20.87
N ILE A 7 0.42 5.87 20.12
CA ILE A 7 0.59 5.37 18.75
C ILE A 7 1.20 6.43 17.85
N PHE A 8 0.80 7.71 17.98
CA PHE A 8 1.31 8.81 17.15
C PHE A 8 2.81 9.00 17.37
N TYR A 9 3.23 9.07 18.64
CA TYR A 9 4.63 9.18 18.98
C TYR A 9 5.46 8.00 18.48
N ALA A 10 4.94 6.76 18.63
CA ALA A 10 5.61 5.57 18.14
C ALA A 10 5.78 5.61 16.61
N MET A 11 4.75 6.02 15.88
CA MET A 11 4.77 6.11 14.42
C MET A 11 5.72 7.20 13.93
N GLU A 12 5.73 8.37 14.53
CA GLU A 12 6.65 9.46 14.18
C GLU A 12 8.13 9.11 14.41
N ASN A 13 8.41 8.27 15.40
CA ASN A 13 9.77 7.91 15.80
C ASN A 13 10.21 6.51 15.32
N GLY A 14 9.39 5.80 14.57
CA GLY A 14 9.72 4.48 14.02
C GLY A 14 9.80 3.36 15.08
N LEU A 15 9.10 3.49 16.21
CA LEU A 15 9.18 2.61 17.37
C LEU A 15 8.15 1.48 17.24
N LYS A 16 8.50 0.39 16.55
CA LYS A 16 7.58 -0.72 16.22
C LYS A 16 7.05 -1.44 17.46
N ASP A 17 7.93 -1.78 18.38
CA ASP A 17 7.57 -2.55 19.59
C ASP A 17 6.69 -1.73 20.52
N GLU A 18 7.00 -0.44 20.66
CA GLU A 18 6.22 0.51 21.46
C GLU A 18 4.84 0.76 20.84
N GLY A 19 4.77 0.89 19.51
CA GLY A 19 3.52 1.01 18.77
C GLY A 19 2.63 -0.21 18.96
N ALA A 20 3.17 -1.42 18.83
CA ALA A 20 2.46 -2.67 19.06
C ALA A 20 1.93 -2.75 20.51
N LYS A 21 2.76 -2.44 21.52
CA LYS A 21 2.35 -2.40 22.94
C LYS A 21 1.27 -1.36 23.20
N ALA A 22 1.36 -0.17 22.58
CA ALA A 22 0.32 0.85 22.73
C ALA A 22 -1.04 0.37 22.21
N VAL A 23 -1.05 -0.37 21.09
CA VAL A 23 -2.27 -1.01 20.56
C VAL A 23 -2.80 -2.09 21.52
N GLU A 24 -1.94 -2.97 22.05
CA GLU A 24 -2.35 -4.00 23.02
C GLU A 24 -3.01 -3.38 24.28
N GLU A 25 -2.53 -2.23 24.71
CA GLU A 25 -3.14 -1.52 25.84
C GLU A 25 -4.47 -0.86 25.46
N LEU A 26 -4.57 -0.28 24.26
CA LEU A 26 -5.80 0.34 23.78
C LEU A 26 -6.90 -0.69 23.50
N LEU A 27 -6.56 -1.90 23.12
CA LEU A 27 -7.53 -2.99 22.93
C LEU A 27 -8.29 -3.38 24.20
N LYS A 28 -7.80 -3.04 25.39
CA LYS A 28 -8.51 -3.31 26.64
C LYS A 28 -9.80 -2.48 26.79
N PRO A 29 -9.80 -1.16 26.52
CA PRO A 29 -10.99 -0.31 26.57
C PRO A 29 -11.65 -0.05 25.21
N THR A 30 -11.00 -0.34 24.06
CA THR A 30 -11.40 0.16 22.75
C THR A 30 -11.45 -0.97 21.71
N ASP A 31 -12.46 -0.95 20.86
CA ASP A 31 -12.61 -1.88 19.74
C ASP A 31 -11.48 -1.73 18.70
N ALA A 32 -11.09 -2.84 18.08
CA ALA A 32 -10.00 -2.85 17.09
C ALA A 32 -10.27 -1.95 15.88
N LYS A 33 -11.52 -1.88 15.41
CA LYS A 33 -11.92 -1.01 14.29
C LYS A 33 -11.80 0.47 14.66
N ASP A 34 -12.16 0.81 15.89
CA ASP A 34 -12.02 2.18 16.40
C ASP A 34 -10.56 2.58 16.54
N ILE A 35 -9.68 1.65 16.93
CA ILE A 35 -8.24 1.91 16.97
C ILE A 35 -7.69 2.17 15.56
N ILE A 36 -8.11 1.40 14.57
CA ILE A 36 -7.70 1.62 13.18
C ILE A 36 -8.15 3.01 12.71
N ASN A 37 -9.43 3.34 12.88
CA ASN A 37 -10.03 4.54 12.30
C ASN A 37 -9.62 5.82 13.03
N ASN A 38 -9.45 5.77 14.35
CA ASN A 38 -9.23 6.97 15.16
C ASN A 38 -7.76 7.21 15.52
N TYR A 39 -6.88 6.20 15.34
CA TYR A 39 -5.47 6.33 15.69
C TYR A 39 -4.54 5.99 14.53
N LEU A 40 -4.63 4.79 13.92
CA LEU A 40 -3.65 4.39 12.90
C LEU A 40 -3.80 5.16 11.59
N ILE A 41 -5.02 5.25 11.05
CA ILE A 41 -5.26 5.98 9.80
C ILE A 41 -4.91 7.45 9.95
N PRO A 42 -5.38 8.19 10.98
CA PRO A 42 -5.00 9.57 11.16
C PRO A 42 -3.48 9.81 11.32
N ALA A 43 -2.76 8.88 11.98
CA ALA A 43 -1.31 8.99 12.11
C ALA A 43 -0.59 8.77 10.77
N LEU A 44 -1.05 7.82 9.94
CA LEU A 44 -0.54 7.61 8.59
C LEU A 44 -0.83 8.82 7.69
N ASP A 45 -2.05 9.36 7.75
CA ASP A 45 -2.44 10.53 6.97
C ASP A 45 -1.61 11.77 7.37
N SER A 46 -1.33 11.94 8.67
CA SER A 46 -0.43 12.99 9.16
C SER A 46 0.98 12.85 8.60
N ALA A 47 1.52 11.62 8.59
CA ALA A 47 2.85 11.36 8.02
C ALA A 47 2.87 11.59 6.49
N GLY A 48 1.82 11.17 5.78
CA GLY A 48 1.66 11.43 4.35
C GLY A 48 1.63 12.92 4.02
N ALA A 49 0.87 13.70 4.80
CA ALA A 49 0.80 15.16 4.63
C ALA A 49 2.13 15.86 4.91
N LYS A 50 2.89 15.40 5.94
CA LYS A 50 4.24 15.91 6.23
C LYS A 50 5.22 15.58 5.10
N PHE A 51 5.11 14.38 4.52
CA PHE A 51 5.94 13.97 3.38
C PHE A 51 5.63 14.83 2.14
N GLU A 52 4.36 15.04 1.82
CA GLU A 52 3.93 15.89 0.69
C GLU A 52 4.45 17.32 0.81
N LYS A 53 4.48 17.87 2.04
CA LYS A 53 5.04 19.19 2.33
C LYS A 53 6.57 19.25 2.38
N GLY A 54 7.26 18.10 2.29
CA GLY A 54 8.71 18.02 2.42
C GLY A 54 9.23 18.19 3.86
N GLU A 55 8.36 18.07 4.86
CA GLU A 55 8.73 18.15 6.29
C GLU A 55 9.40 16.86 6.77
N ILE A 56 9.07 15.72 6.15
CA ILE A 56 9.76 14.44 6.34
C ILE A 56 10.17 13.87 4.98
N PHE A 57 11.14 12.95 5.00
CA PHE A 57 11.66 12.28 3.82
C PHE A 57 11.21 10.82 3.74
N LEU A 58 11.40 10.20 2.57
CA LEU A 58 10.97 8.83 2.30
C LEU A 58 11.40 7.80 3.37
N PRO A 59 12.63 7.82 3.93
CA PRO A 59 12.99 6.90 5.00
C PRO A 59 12.09 7.00 6.25
N GLN A 60 11.72 8.22 6.65
CA GLN A 60 10.83 8.43 7.81
C GLN A 60 9.42 7.91 7.51
N LEU A 61 8.91 8.15 6.30
CA LEU A 61 7.62 7.62 5.88
C LEU A 61 7.60 6.08 5.90
N ILE A 62 8.67 5.43 5.45
CA ILE A 62 8.83 3.96 5.50
C ILE A 62 8.88 3.46 6.96
N LEU A 63 9.57 4.17 7.85
CA LEU A 63 9.60 3.82 9.27
C LEU A 63 8.20 3.90 9.90
N THR A 64 7.46 4.98 9.64
CA THR A 64 6.06 5.15 10.07
C THR A 64 5.17 4.01 9.57
N ALA A 65 5.26 3.66 8.28
CA ALA A 65 4.54 2.55 7.69
C ALA A 65 4.87 1.21 8.35
N GLY A 66 6.15 0.98 8.69
CA GLY A 66 6.59 -0.21 9.40
C GLY A 66 6.02 -0.34 10.82
N VAL A 67 5.84 0.78 11.54
CA VAL A 67 5.15 0.79 12.84
C VAL A 67 3.67 0.48 12.66
N ALA A 68 3.02 1.10 11.68
CA ALA A 68 1.61 0.84 11.38
C ALA A 68 1.36 -0.64 11.05
N GLN A 69 2.22 -1.27 10.26
CA GLN A 69 2.14 -2.72 9.99
C GLN A 69 2.23 -3.55 11.26
N ALA A 70 3.17 -3.24 12.17
CA ALA A 70 3.28 -3.94 13.46
C ALA A 70 2.00 -3.79 14.30
N CYS A 71 1.41 -2.60 14.32
CA CYS A 71 0.13 -2.34 14.98
C CYS A 71 -1.02 -3.15 14.35
N PHE A 72 -1.10 -3.19 13.00
CA PHE A 72 -2.12 -3.97 12.30
C PHE A 72 -2.01 -5.47 12.56
N GLU A 73 -0.81 -6.02 12.70
CA GLU A 73 -0.64 -7.44 13.03
C GLU A 73 -1.19 -7.79 14.42
N VAL A 74 -1.07 -6.88 15.41
CA VAL A 74 -1.69 -7.04 16.73
C VAL A 74 -3.22 -7.04 16.60
N LEU A 75 -3.77 -6.04 15.91
CA LEU A 75 -5.22 -5.90 15.70
C LEU A 75 -5.82 -7.09 14.94
N LYS A 76 -5.11 -7.59 13.93
CA LYS A 76 -5.51 -8.75 13.13
C LYS A 76 -5.61 -10.03 13.98
N LYS A 77 -4.66 -10.23 14.89
CA LYS A 77 -4.70 -11.37 15.83
C LYS A 77 -5.93 -11.30 16.73
N GLU A 78 -6.23 -10.12 17.27
CA GLU A 78 -7.39 -9.90 18.13
C GLU A 78 -8.70 -10.12 17.38
N LEU A 79 -8.86 -9.53 16.18
CA LEU A 79 -10.04 -9.73 15.34
C LEU A 79 -10.24 -11.20 14.97
N SER A 80 -9.15 -11.92 14.67
CA SER A 80 -9.22 -13.36 14.37
C SER A 80 -9.63 -14.17 15.60
N ALA A 81 -9.19 -13.79 16.79
CA ALA A 81 -9.56 -14.45 18.05
C ALA A 81 -11.02 -14.21 18.44
N SER A 82 -11.56 -13.03 18.12
CA SER A 82 -12.98 -12.68 18.35
C SER A 82 -13.94 -13.27 17.31
N GLY A 83 -13.43 -13.96 16.29
CA GLY A 83 -14.24 -14.51 15.18
C GLY A 83 -14.66 -13.46 14.14
N GLU A 84 -14.17 -12.25 14.25
CA GLU A 84 -14.38 -11.20 13.26
C GLU A 84 -13.40 -11.35 12.08
N GLN A 85 -13.88 -11.03 10.86
CA GLN A 85 -12.99 -10.98 9.69
C GLN A 85 -11.99 -9.84 9.88
N PRO A 86 -10.70 -10.06 9.54
CA PRO A 86 -9.70 -8.98 9.52
C PRO A 86 -10.20 -7.82 8.66
N VAL A 87 -10.07 -6.60 9.15
CA VAL A 87 -10.44 -5.41 8.38
C VAL A 87 -9.45 -5.26 7.23
N SER A 88 -9.80 -5.80 6.06
CA SER A 88 -9.09 -5.52 4.81
C SER A 88 -9.85 -4.44 4.06
N LYS A 89 -9.15 -3.40 3.61
CA LYS A 89 -9.71 -2.38 2.72
C LYS A 89 -9.92 -2.89 1.29
N GLY A 90 -9.50 -4.11 1.02
CA GLY A 90 -9.57 -4.76 -0.29
C GLY A 90 -8.22 -5.29 -0.75
N GLU A 91 -8.22 -5.94 -1.92
CA GLU A 91 -7.02 -6.48 -2.55
C GLU A 91 -6.58 -5.57 -3.71
N ILE A 92 -5.27 -5.42 -3.89
CA ILE A 92 -4.64 -4.63 -4.96
C ILE A 92 -3.56 -5.49 -5.61
N VAL A 93 -3.53 -5.54 -6.94
CA VAL A 93 -2.43 -6.18 -7.69
C VAL A 93 -1.36 -5.14 -7.97
N LEU A 94 -0.09 -5.48 -7.71
CA LEU A 94 1.07 -4.69 -8.11
C LEU A 94 2.00 -5.49 -9.01
N ALA A 95 2.51 -4.87 -10.07
CA ALA A 95 3.47 -5.49 -10.98
C ALA A 95 4.47 -4.46 -11.53
N THR A 96 5.72 -4.88 -11.72
CA THR A 96 6.65 -4.20 -12.62
C THR A 96 6.50 -4.83 -14.00
N VAL A 97 6.24 -3.99 -15.00
CA VAL A 97 5.82 -4.41 -16.34
C VAL A 97 6.88 -5.25 -17.07
N LYS A 98 6.46 -5.95 -18.11
CA LYS A 98 7.32 -6.78 -18.95
C LYS A 98 8.54 -6.02 -19.47
N GLY A 99 9.71 -6.65 -19.34
CA GLY A 99 11.00 -6.08 -19.74
C GLY A 99 11.65 -5.17 -18.69
N ASP A 100 10.96 -4.83 -17.61
CA ASP A 100 11.49 -4.00 -16.51
C ASP A 100 11.79 -4.84 -15.27
N ILE A 101 12.99 -4.66 -14.72
CA ILE A 101 13.45 -5.39 -13.51
C ILE A 101 13.57 -4.48 -12.28
N HIS A 102 13.22 -3.21 -12.40
CA HIS A 102 13.38 -2.21 -11.36
C HIS A 102 12.12 -2.16 -10.49
N ASP A 103 12.13 -2.84 -9.36
CA ASP A 103 10.96 -3.01 -8.50
C ASP A 103 11.06 -2.32 -7.12
N ILE A 104 12.13 -1.59 -6.84
CA ILE A 104 12.31 -0.89 -5.55
C ILE A 104 11.14 0.06 -5.28
N GLY A 105 10.77 0.90 -6.25
CA GLY A 105 9.65 1.84 -6.11
C GLY A 105 8.32 1.13 -5.86
N LYS A 106 8.06 0.05 -6.61
CA LYS A 106 6.86 -0.80 -6.41
C LYS A 106 6.83 -1.40 -5.00
N ASN A 107 7.96 -1.90 -4.50
CA ASN A 107 8.04 -2.50 -3.17
C ASN A 107 7.81 -1.46 -2.06
N ILE A 108 8.24 -0.21 -2.24
CA ILE A 108 7.90 0.89 -1.33
C ILE A 108 6.39 1.15 -1.32
N VAL A 109 5.77 1.26 -2.50
CA VAL A 109 4.31 1.43 -2.62
C VAL A 109 3.56 0.27 -1.97
N LYS A 110 4.03 -0.97 -2.16
CA LYS A 110 3.47 -2.14 -1.48
C LYS A 110 3.46 -1.96 0.04
N VAL A 111 4.60 -1.62 0.64
CA VAL A 111 4.71 -1.42 2.10
C VAL A 111 3.73 -0.34 2.58
N LEU A 112 3.60 0.76 1.85
CA LEU A 112 2.66 1.82 2.18
C LEU A 112 1.20 1.35 2.09
N LEU A 113 0.80 0.67 1.02
CA LEU A 113 -0.56 0.15 0.86
C LEU A 113 -0.92 -0.87 1.96
N GLU A 114 0.01 -1.77 2.28
CA GLU A 114 -0.16 -2.74 3.36
C GLU A 114 -0.30 -2.05 4.73
N SER A 115 0.42 -0.93 4.95
CA SER A 115 0.30 -0.13 6.19
C SER A 115 -1.06 0.56 6.33
N TYR A 116 -1.77 0.77 5.23
CA TYR A 116 -3.15 1.27 5.20
C TYR A 116 -4.22 0.17 5.29
N GLY A 117 -3.81 -1.09 5.44
CA GLY A 117 -4.73 -2.23 5.60
C GLY A 117 -5.21 -2.85 4.28
N TYR A 118 -4.56 -2.57 3.15
CA TYR A 118 -4.78 -3.29 1.91
C TYR A 118 -4.02 -4.61 1.89
N LYS A 119 -4.57 -5.62 1.24
CA LYS A 119 -3.83 -6.84 0.90
C LYS A 119 -3.23 -6.67 -0.50
N VAL A 120 -1.90 -6.68 -0.58
CA VAL A 120 -1.19 -6.53 -1.85
C VAL A 120 -0.82 -7.88 -2.43
N ILE A 121 -1.27 -8.12 -3.68
CA ILE A 121 -0.89 -9.25 -4.53
C ILE A 121 0.24 -8.76 -5.42
N ASP A 122 1.47 -9.02 -4.97
CA ASP A 122 2.67 -8.59 -5.67
C ASP A 122 3.12 -9.66 -6.67
N LEU A 123 3.00 -9.35 -7.95
CA LEU A 123 3.39 -10.25 -9.04
C LEU A 123 4.91 -10.19 -9.35
N GLY A 124 5.64 -9.27 -8.70
CA GLY A 124 7.07 -9.12 -8.91
C GLY A 124 7.40 -8.21 -10.09
N LYS A 125 8.44 -8.58 -10.84
CA LYS A 125 9.03 -7.80 -11.94
C LYS A 125 9.06 -8.61 -13.24
N ASP A 126 9.21 -7.92 -14.37
CA ASP A 126 9.20 -8.53 -15.72
C ASP A 126 7.89 -9.31 -15.98
N VAL A 127 6.76 -8.73 -15.55
CA VAL A 127 5.47 -9.42 -15.54
C VAL A 127 4.75 -9.20 -16.87
N ASP A 128 4.34 -10.32 -17.50
CA ASP A 128 3.56 -10.30 -18.73
C ASP A 128 2.14 -9.75 -18.49
N LYS A 129 1.62 -9.01 -19.47
CA LYS A 129 0.28 -8.38 -19.39
C LYS A 129 -0.85 -9.37 -19.12
N GLN A 130 -0.76 -10.60 -19.67
CA GLN A 130 -1.77 -11.62 -19.42
C GLN A 130 -1.74 -12.10 -17.97
N THR A 131 -0.57 -12.24 -17.37
CA THR A 131 -0.41 -12.58 -15.95
C THR A 131 -1.05 -11.51 -15.05
N VAL A 132 -0.91 -10.23 -15.40
CA VAL A 132 -1.55 -9.12 -14.67
C VAL A 132 -3.09 -9.22 -14.77
N LEU A 133 -3.61 -9.43 -15.96
CA LEU A 133 -5.05 -9.61 -16.19
C LEU A 133 -5.59 -10.80 -15.42
N ASP A 134 -4.93 -11.95 -15.53
CA ASP A 134 -5.36 -13.21 -14.88
C ASP A 134 -5.42 -13.02 -13.34
N ALA A 135 -4.40 -12.40 -12.76
CA ALA A 135 -4.38 -12.09 -11.35
C ALA A 135 -5.50 -11.11 -10.95
N ALA A 136 -5.71 -10.05 -11.74
CA ALA A 136 -6.77 -9.07 -11.48
C ALA A 136 -8.17 -9.72 -11.46
N VAL A 137 -8.45 -10.57 -12.43
CA VAL A 137 -9.72 -11.30 -12.54
C VAL A 137 -9.86 -12.37 -11.45
N GLN A 138 -8.81 -13.16 -11.21
CA GLN A 138 -8.81 -14.23 -10.19
C GLN A 138 -9.11 -13.68 -8.80
N HIS A 139 -8.47 -12.58 -8.44
CA HIS A 139 -8.62 -11.93 -7.13
C HIS A 139 -9.75 -10.90 -7.09
N LYS A 140 -10.43 -10.66 -8.22
CA LYS A 140 -11.52 -9.70 -8.36
C LYS A 140 -11.12 -8.31 -7.86
N VAL A 141 -9.88 -7.91 -8.11
CA VAL A 141 -9.39 -6.61 -7.67
C VAL A 141 -10.00 -5.48 -8.49
N ARG A 142 -10.14 -4.33 -7.87
CA ARG A 142 -10.62 -3.09 -8.52
C ARG A 142 -9.51 -2.10 -8.80
N LEU A 143 -8.28 -2.43 -8.41
CA LEU A 143 -7.11 -1.59 -8.63
C LEU A 143 -5.90 -2.44 -8.97
N VAL A 144 -5.22 -2.07 -10.04
CA VAL A 144 -3.92 -2.59 -10.45
C VAL A 144 -2.91 -1.46 -10.46
N GLY A 145 -1.78 -1.63 -9.80
CA GLY A 145 -0.64 -0.72 -9.87
C GLY A 145 0.47 -1.26 -10.76
N LEU A 146 0.92 -0.46 -11.72
CA LEU A 146 1.99 -0.82 -12.65
C LEU A 146 3.20 0.09 -12.48
N SER A 147 4.38 -0.50 -12.51
CA SER A 147 5.66 0.23 -12.38
C SER A 147 6.54 0.03 -13.61
N ALA A 148 7.16 1.12 -14.08
CA ALA A 148 8.19 1.09 -15.09
C ALA A 148 9.24 2.18 -14.83
N LEU A 149 10.53 1.84 -14.87
CA LEU A 149 11.63 2.78 -14.67
C LEU A 149 12.27 3.22 -15.97
N MET A 150 12.17 2.43 -17.04
CA MET A 150 12.81 2.68 -18.33
C MET A 150 11.82 3.17 -19.38
N THR A 151 12.24 4.09 -20.24
CA THR A 151 11.42 4.56 -21.37
C THR A 151 11.08 3.42 -22.36
N THR A 152 11.98 2.45 -22.47
CA THR A 152 11.80 1.27 -23.34
C THR A 152 10.71 0.32 -22.88
N THR A 153 10.31 0.38 -21.63
CA THR A 153 9.27 -0.49 -21.04
C THR A 153 7.90 0.18 -20.91
N LEU A 154 7.79 1.46 -21.28
CA LEU A 154 6.52 2.18 -21.29
C LEU A 154 5.51 1.58 -22.27
N GLY A 155 5.93 1.02 -23.40
CA GLY A 155 5.07 0.30 -24.32
C GLY A 155 4.41 -0.93 -23.67
N SER A 156 5.16 -1.67 -22.85
CA SER A 156 4.60 -2.81 -22.10
C SER A 156 3.57 -2.38 -21.05
N MET A 157 3.72 -1.18 -20.49
CA MET A 157 2.74 -0.59 -19.57
C MET A 157 1.46 -0.23 -20.32
N GLU A 158 1.57 0.45 -21.45
CA GLU A 158 0.46 0.80 -22.35
C GLU A 158 -0.31 -0.44 -22.77
N ASP A 159 0.36 -1.46 -23.28
CA ASP A 159 -0.22 -2.76 -23.68
C ASP A 159 -0.99 -3.43 -22.52
N THR A 160 -0.47 -3.31 -21.30
CA THR A 160 -1.11 -3.92 -20.12
C THR A 160 -2.40 -3.19 -19.76
N ILE A 161 -2.38 -1.86 -19.81
CA ILE A 161 -3.56 -1.01 -19.55
C ILE A 161 -4.63 -1.24 -20.63
N GLU A 162 -4.23 -1.27 -21.91
CA GLU A 162 -5.17 -1.56 -22.99
C GLU A 162 -5.87 -2.91 -22.81
N LEU A 163 -5.12 -3.95 -22.43
CA LEU A 163 -5.68 -5.27 -22.16
C LEU A 163 -6.66 -5.27 -20.98
N LEU A 164 -6.31 -4.57 -19.89
CA LEU A 164 -7.19 -4.44 -18.72
C LEU A 164 -8.47 -3.67 -19.09
N ASN A 165 -8.36 -2.56 -19.79
CA ASN A 165 -9.51 -1.75 -20.22
C ASN A 165 -10.46 -2.53 -21.17
N ASP A 166 -9.91 -3.40 -22.03
CA ASP A 166 -10.71 -4.23 -22.94
C ASP A 166 -11.39 -5.41 -22.22
N LYS A 167 -10.68 -6.11 -21.34
CA LYS A 167 -11.14 -7.38 -20.75
C LYS A 167 -11.69 -7.27 -19.34
N TYR A 168 -11.31 -6.23 -18.60
CA TYR A 168 -11.72 -6.03 -17.21
C TYR A 168 -11.92 -4.54 -16.88
N PRO A 169 -12.86 -3.85 -17.56
CA PRO A 169 -13.00 -2.39 -17.52
C PRO A 169 -13.43 -1.80 -16.18
N GLU A 170 -13.93 -2.63 -15.26
CA GLU A 170 -14.22 -2.20 -13.88
C GLU A 170 -12.97 -2.06 -13.00
N CYS A 171 -11.82 -2.52 -13.48
CA CYS A 171 -10.54 -2.39 -12.77
C CYS A 171 -9.87 -1.07 -13.13
N LYS A 172 -9.57 -0.27 -12.13
CA LYS A 172 -8.80 0.97 -12.26
C LYS A 172 -7.31 0.69 -12.30
N THR A 173 -6.57 1.57 -12.95
CA THR A 173 -5.12 1.46 -13.05
C THR A 173 -4.41 2.68 -12.47
N VAL A 174 -3.37 2.45 -11.71
CA VAL A 174 -2.43 3.48 -11.25
C VAL A 174 -1.03 3.13 -11.72
N VAL A 175 -0.32 4.12 -12.21
CA VAL A 175 1.02 3.94 -12.79
C VAL A 175 2.06 4.75 -12.05
N GLY A 176 3.28 4.22 -11.96
CA GLY A 176 4.40 4.88 -11.31
C GLY A 176 5.74 4.51 -11.91
N GLY A 177 6.73 5.38 -11.70
CA GLY A 177 8.10 5.20 -12.14
C GLY A 177 8.75 6.50 -12.56
N ALA A 178 10.08 6.54 -12.56
CA ALA A 178 10.84 7.78 -12.75
C ALA A 178 10.68 8.43 -14.15
N VAL A 179 10.27 7.64 -15.14
CA VAL A 179 10.09 8.12 -16.53
C VAL A 179 8.66 8.52 -16.85
N LEU A 180 7.74 8.34 -15.90
CA LEU A 180 6.32 8.64 -16.07
C LEU A 180 6.03 10.10 -15.76
N THR A 181 5.20 10.71 -16.62
CA THR A 181 4.60 12.03 -16.40
C THR A 181 3.09 11.89 -16.35
N ALA A 182 2.41 12.85 -15.73
CA ALA A 182 0.95 12.88 -15.69
C ALA A 182 0.33 12.90 -17.09
N ASP A 183 0.98 13.58 -18.06
CA ASP A 183 0.53 13.63 -19.44
C ASP A 183 0.65 12.28 -20.14
N TYR A 184 1.73 11.54 -19.88
CA TYR A 184 1.89 10.19 -20.42
C TYR A 184 0.87 9.21 -19.78
N ALA A 185 0.66 9.29 -18.48
CA ALA A 185 -0.36 8.45 -17.80
C ALA A 185 -1.75 8.66 -18.41
N LYS A 186 -2.14 9.91 -18.66
CA LYS A 186 -3.40 10.23 -19.36
C LYS A 186 -3.43 9.69 -20.78
N LYS A 187 -2.32 9.82 -21.52
CA LYS A 187 -2.22 9.35 -22.92
C LYS A 187 -2.47 7.84 -23.02
N ILE A 188 -1.97 7.06 -22.07
CA ILE A 188 -2.15 5.59 -22.03
C ILE A 188 -3.43 5.16 -21.31
N ASN A 189 -4.32 6.09 -20.99
CA ASN A 189 -5.60 5.86 -20.30
C ASN A 189 -5.43 5.18 -18.92
N ALA A 190 -4.40 5.52 -18.15
CA ALA A 190 -4.35 5.25 -16.73
C ALA A 190 -5.30 6.17 -15.97
N ASP A 191 -5.89 5.66 -14.87
CA ASP A 191 -6.90 6.38 -14.07
C ASP A 191 -6.34 7.44 -13.12
#